data_c12804a4da9e007c89f4880eef3c20df
#
_entry.id   c12804a4da9e007c89f4880eef3c20df
#
_cell.length_a   1.000
_cell.length_b   1.000
_cell.length_c   1.000
_cell.angle_alpha   90.00
_cell.angle_beta   90.00
_cell.angle_gamma   90.00
#
_symmetry.space_group_name_H-M   'P 1'
#
loop_
_entity.id
_entity.type
_entity.pdbx_description
1 polymer ?
#
loop_
_entity_poly.entity_id
_entity_poly.type
_entity_poly.pdbx_seq_one_letter_code
_entity_poly.pdbx_strand_id
1 'polypeptide(L)'
;AVSAKAYYHLPGLFEFYEFYRAFLPLYRANRDWFYDWCEIGSIYGAPADCLWGGGRAGFGECGARDALALAQEYGVSARLTFSNSLLREEHLSDRKCNALCELFSQTNGVQNGVIVHSELLTDYLRTRYPALYLVSSTTKVLTDFEDFRHELDREEFRYVVPDFRLNKRFEELNALSQVHKDKVEFLCNECCWFGCNDRKRCYEVVSRKNLGEDCEHRCKA
;
A
#
# COMPACT_ATOMS: atom_id res chain seq x y z
N ALA A 1 29.89 7.98 7.27
CA ALA A 1 28.93 7.78 6.19
C ALA A 1 27.68 7.18 6.80
N VAL A 2 26.51 7.82 6.59
CA VAL A 2 25.22 7.23 6.99
C VAL A 2 25.02 6.03 6.08
N SER A 3 24.90 4.83 6.67
CA SER A 3 24.60 3.61 5.92
C SER A 3 23.25 3.77 5.23
N ALA A 4 23.19 3.50 3.93
CA ALA A 4 21.92 3.47 3.21
C ALA A 4 20.98 2.43 3.86
N LYS A 5 19.71 2.81 4.05
CA LYS A 5 18.70 1.93 4.63
C LYS A 5 17.70 1.46 3.59
N ALA A 6 17.26 0.22 3.71
CA ALA A 6 16.13 -0.32 2.96
C ALA A 6 14.94 -0.49 3.90
N TYR A 7 13.83 0.09 3.51
CA TYR A 7 12.58 0.02 4.26
C TYR A 7 11.67 -1.04 3.64
N TYR A 8 11.31 -2.02 4.45
CA TYR A 8 10.41 -3.10 4.03
C TYR A 8 8.98 -2.76 4.44
N HIS A 9 8.08 -2.77 3.47
CA HIS A 9 6.66 -2.58 3.66
C HIS A 9 5.97 -3.93 3.61
N LEU A 10 5.37 -4.34 4.72
CA LEU A 10 4.90 -5.70 4.94
C LEU A 10 3.37 -5.78 4.74
N PRO A 11 2.86 -6.80 4.01
CA PRO A 11 1.43 -6.95 3.77
C PRO A 11 0.71 -7.57 4.96
N GLY A 12 -0.63 -7.51 4.96
CA GLY A 12 -1.47 -8.29 5.85
C GLY A 12 -1.69 -7.65 7.22
N LEU A 13 -1.83 -6.33 7.30
CA LEU A 13 -2.08 -5.60 8.54
C LEU A 13 -3.24 -6.20 9.36
N PHE A 14 -4.29 -6.66 8.72
CA PHE A 14 -5.47 -7.24 9.35
C PHE A 14 -5.43 -8.78 9.31
N GLU A 15 -5.00 -9.34 8.19
CA GLU A 15 -5.02 -10.80 7.95
C GLU A 15 -3.96 -11.54 8.75
N PHE A 16 -2.79 -10.93 8.94
CA PHE A 16 -1.65 -11.56 9.61
C PHE A 16 -1.37 -10.97 11.00
N TYR A 17 -2.41 -10.47 11.66
CA TYR A 17 -2.30 -9.84 12.98
C TYR A 17 -1.57 -10.71 13.99
N GLU A 18 -1.94 -11.98 14.13
CA GLU A 18 -1.31 -12.90 15.07
C GLU A 18 0.16 -13.17 14.74
N PHE A 19 0.50 -13.20 13.44
CA PHE A 19 1.88 -13.28 13.03
C PHE A 19 2.68 -12.05 13.49
N TYR A 20 2.14 -10.84 13.29
CA TYR A 20 2.83 -9.62 13.71
C TYR A 20 2.92 -9.47 15.22
N ARG A 21 1.94 -9.97 15.96
CA ARG A 21 2.02 -10.04 17.43
C ARG A 21 3.21 -10.87 17.92
N ALA A 22 3.60 -11.90 17.19
CA ALA A 22 4.78 -12.71 17.49
C ALA A 22 6.06 -12.12 16.88
N PHE A 23 5.99 -11.66 15.64
CA PHE A 23 7.16 -11.22 14.88
C PHE A 23 7.74 -9.88 15.37
N LEU A 24 6.91 -8.87 15.64
CA LEU A 24 7.40 -7.55 16.03
C LEU A 24 8.21 -7.54 17.33
N PRO A 25 7.77 -8.20 18.42
CA PRO A 25 8.61 -8.33 19.61
C PRO A 25 9.89 -9.13 19.35
N LEU A 26 9.84 -10.19 18.54
CA LEU A 26 11.02 -10.95 18.14
C LEU A 26 12.02 -10.08 17.38
N TYR A 27 11.56 -9.32 16.39
CA TYR A 27 12.38 -8.38 15.62
C TYR A 27 13.03 -7.32 16.51
N ARG A 28 12.27 -6.75 17.46
CA ARG A 28 12.78 -5.75 18.40
C ARG A 28 13.85 -6.35 19.33
N ALA A 29 13.61 -7.54 19.87
CA ALA A 29 14.50 -8.18 20.83
C ALA A 29 15.80 -8.74 20.21
N ASN A 30 15.77 -9.07 18.92
CA ASN A 30 16.88 -9.71 18.22
C ASN A 30 17.29 -8.89 16.98
N ARG A 31 17.50 -7.61 17.20
CA ARG A 31 17.83 -6.69 16.10
C ARG A 31 19.13 -7.04 15.38
N ASP A 32 20.06 -7.67 16.10
CA ASP A 32 21.33 -8.22 15.63
C ASP A 32 21.21 -9.44 14.68
N TRP A 33 20.03 -10.05 14.61
CA TRP A 33 19.74 -11.09 13.61
C TRP A 33 19.46 -10.54 12.22
N PHE A 34 19.26 -9.23 12.11
CA PHE A 34 18.92 -8.53 10.88
C PHE A 34 20.05 -7.56 10.51
N TYR A 35 20.23 -7.34 9.23
CA TYR A 35 21.20 -6.36 8.77
C TYR A 35 20.87 -4.95 9.29
N ASP A 36 21.89 -4.17 9.62
CA ASP A 36 21.76 -2.79 10.14
C ASP A 36 21.00 -1.85 9.19
N TRP A 37 21.03 -2.17 7.89
CA TRP A 37 20.33 -1.42 6.86
C TRP A 37 18.87 -1.85 6.66
N CYS A 38 18.41 -2.93 7.28
CA CYS A 38 17.06 -3.47 7.12
C CYS A 38 16.13 -2.87 8.18
N GLU A 39 15.10 -2.13 7.73
CA GLU A 39 14.10 -1.51 8.59
C GLU A 39 12.69 -1.88 8.14
N ILE A 40 11.75 -1.97 9.10
CA ILE A 40 10.33 -2.08 8.78
C ILE A 40 9.77 -0.67 8.58
N GLY A 41 9.37 -0.36 7.35
CA GLY A 41 8.83 0.96 7.01
C GLY A 41 7.34 1.09 7.30
N SER A 42 6.57 0.06 7.04
CA SER A 42 5.12 0.02 7.33
C SER A 42 4.58 -1.40 7.30
N ILE A 43 3.36 -1.55 7.82
CA ILE A 43 2.52 -2.73 7.58
C ILE A 43 1.24 -2.23 6.94
N TYR A 44 0.80 -2.86 5.84
CA TYR A 44 -0.34 -2.41 5.07
C TYR A 44 -1.41 -3.49 4.88
N GLY A 45 -2.65 -3.05 4.69
CA GLY A 45 -3.79 -3.92 4.44
C GLY A 45 -5.11 -3.16 4.47
N ALA A 46 -6.19 -3.84 4.21
CA ALA A 46 -7.54 -3.34 4.40
C ALA A 46 -8.40 -4.44 5.02
N PRO A 47 -9.39 -4.10 5.84
CA PRO A 47 -10.37 -5.07 6.28
C PRO A 47 -11.10 -5.69 5.08
N ALA A 48 -11.52 -6.95 5.21
CA ALA A 48 -12.45 -7.54 4.26
C ALA A 48 -13.72 -6.65 4.14
N ASP A 49 -14.43 -6.73 3.03
CA ASP A 49 -15.67 -5.97 2.80
C ASP A 49 -15.51 -4.43 2.87
N CYS A 50 -14.33 -3.91 2.62
CA CYS A 50 -14.07 -2.47 2.55
C CYS A 50 -14.36 -1.94 1.14
N LEU A 51 -15.31 -1.01 1.01
CA LEU A 51 -15.75 -0.48 -0.31
C LEU A 51 -14.60 0.14 -1.12
N TRP A 52 -13.69 0.84 -0.44
CA TRP A 52 -12.53 1.45 -1.09
C TRP A 52 -11.37 0.48 -1.30
N GLY A 53 -11.48 -0.76 -0.79
CA GLY A 53 -10.50 -1.80 -1.01
C GLY A 53 -10.40 -2.19 -2.47
N GLY A 54 -9.23 -2.58 -2.93
CA GLY A 54 -8.96 -2.99 -4.31
C GLY A 54 -7.77 -3.93 -4.41
N GLY A 55 -7.17 -4.23 -3.27
CA GLY A 55 -6.15 -5.27 -3.14
C GLY A 55 -6.78 -6.67 -3.13
N ARG A 56 -5.96 -7.67 -3.32
CA ARG A 56 -6.39 -9.06 -3.19
C ARG A 56 -6.83 -9.31 -1.75
N ALA A 57 -8.05 -9.81 -1.58
CA ALA A 57 -8.62 -10.05 -0.25
C ALA A 57 -7.78 -11.06 0.53
N GLY A 58 -7.48 -10.72 1.77
CA GLY A 58 -6.88 -11.62 2.73
C GLY A 58 -7.91 -12.47 3.47
N PHE A 59 -7.41 -13.45 4.17
CA PHE A 59 -8.18 -14.27 5.10
C PHE A 59 -7.83 -13.86 6.51
N GLY A 60 -8.81 -13.63 7.35
CA GLY A 60 -8.61 -13.29 8.74
C GLY A 60 -8.97 -11.83 9.06
N GLU A 61 -9.50 -11.64 10.25
CA GLU A 61 -9.97 -10.33 10.67
C GLU A 61 -9.51 -10.02 12.10
N CYS A 62 -8.66 -9.03 12.16
CA CYS A 62 -8.41 -8.30 13.38
C CYS A 62 -9.20 -7.00 13.34
N GLY A 63 -9.66 -6.52 14.50
CA GLY A 63 -10.25 -5.19 14.63
C GLY A 63 -9.26 -4.09 14.26
N ALA A 64 -9.73 -3.03 13.59
CA ALA A 64 -8.87 -1.94 13.13
C ALA A 64 -8.12 -1.23 14.28
N ARG A 65 -8.75 -1.14 15.46
CA ARG A 65 -8.11 -0.55 16.64
C ARG A 65 -6.96 -1.40 17.16
N ASP A 66 -7.11 -2.73 17.16
CA ASP A 66 -6.08 -3.65 17.61
C ASP A 66 -4.89 -3.66 16.63
N ALA A 67 -5.17 -3.70 15.33
CA ALA A 67 -4.14 -3.63 14.30
C ALA A 67 -3.33 -2.33 14.39
N LEU A 68 -4.00 -1.20 14.55
CA LEU A 68 -3.36 0.10 14.69
C LEU A 68 -2.56 0.19 15.99
N ALA A 69 -3.11 -0.27 17.11
CA ALA A 69 -2.44 -0.26 18.41
C ALA A 69 -1.15 -1.08 18.38
N LEU A 70 -1.16 -2.25 17.74
CA LEU A 70 0.03 -3.08 17.57
C LEU A 70 1.11 -2.33 16.76
N ALA A 71 0.76 -1.73 15.63
CA ALA A 71 1.71 -0.97 14.82
C ALA A 71 2.28 0.21 15.61
N GLN A 72 1.46 0.95 16.35
CA GLN A 72 1.87 2.08 17.18
C GLN A 72 2.80 1.66 18.33
N GLU A 73 2.53 0.53 18.98
CA GLU A 73 3.38 -0.01 20.06
C GLU A 73 4.82 -0.24 19.58
N TYR A 74 4.99 -0.66 18.34
CA TYR A 74 6.31 -0.93 17.74
C TYR A 74 6.84 0.22 16.88
N GLY A 75 6.16 1.37 16.85
CA GLY A 75 6.59 2.54 16.10
C GLY A 75 6.60 2.31 14.58
N VAL A 76 5.71 1.46 14.08
CA VAL A 76 5.59 1.11 12.67
C VAL A 76 4.40 1.84 12.06
N SER A 77 4.58 2.44 10.88
CA SER A 77 3.50 3.06 10.13
C SER A 77 2.49 2.00 9.65
N ALA A 78 1.21 2.27 9.85
CA ALA A 78 0.13 1.46 9.33
C ALA A 78 -0.46 2.13 8.08
N ARG A 79 -0.69 1.35 7.02
CA ARG A 79 -1.28 1.85 5.77
C ARG A 79 -2.57 1.11 5.45
N LEU A 80 -3.60 1.87 5.11
CA LEU A 80 -4.85 1.34 4.56
C LEU A 80 -4.69 1.12 3.05
N THR A 81 -5.05 -0.05 2.56
CA THR A 81 -5.02 -0.37 1.12
C THR A 81 -6.36 -0.06 0.49
N PHE A 82 -6.53 1.19 0.07
CA PHE A 82 -7.74 1.71 -0.57
C PHE A 82 -7.54 1.87 -2.08
N SER A 83 -7.23 0.76 -2.72
CA SER A 83 -6.83 0.71 -4.13
C SER A 83 -7.97 0.43 -5.10
N ASN A 84 -9.22 0.60 -4.71
CA ASN A 84 -10.35 0.47 -5.61
C ASN A 84 -10.23 1.49 -6.75
N SER A 85 -10.20 1.00 -7.99
CA SER A 85 -10.00 1.82 -9.20
C SER A 85 -11.28 2.37 -9.81
N LEU A 86 -12.46 1.95 -9.31
CA LEU A 86 -13.75 2.19 -9.93
C LEU A 86 -14.70 3.02 -9.05
N LEU A 87 -14.14 3.78 -8.11
CA LEU A 87 -14.93 4.60 -7.20
C LEU A 87 -15.63 5.74 -7.93
N ARG A 88 -16.84 6.05 -7.47
CA ARG A 88 -17.66 7.20 -7.86
C ARG A 88 -17.95 8.07 -6.64
N GLU A 89 -18.47 9.27 -6.83
CA GLU A 89 -18.73 10.24 -5.76
C GLU A 89 -19.59 9.67 -4.61
N GLU A 90 -20.62 8.88 -4.95
CA GLU A 90 -21.49 8.25 -3.95
C GLU A 90 -20.72 7.32 -2.98
N HIS A 91 -19.62 6.73 -3.44
CA HIS A 91 -18.79 5.84 -2.63
C HIS A 91 -17.94 6.58 -1.59
N LEU A 92 -17.69 7.88 -1.77
CA LEU A 92 -16.91 8.69 -0.83
C LEU A 92 -17.61 8.86 0.53
N SER A 93 -18.92 8.68 0.58
CA SER A 93 -19.71 8.77 1.81
C SER A 93 -19.73 7.49 2.66
N ASP A 94 -18.98 6.44 2.27
CA ASP A 94 -18.93 5.18 3.00
C ASP A 94 -18.46 5.39 4.44
N ARG A 95 -19.31 5.00 5.40
CA ARG A 95 -19.06 5.24 6.83
C ARG A 95 -17.87 4.45 7.36
N LYS A 96 -17.72 3.19 6.94
CA LYS A 96 -16.64 2.31 7.42
C LYS A 96 -15.29 2.82 6.96
N CYS A 97 -15.15 3.15 5.68
CA CYS A 97 -13.90 3.65 5.12
C CYS A 97 -13.51 5.00 5.74
N ASN A 98 -14.46 5.91 5.92
CA ASN A 98 -14.21 7.20 6.59
C ASN A 98 -13.80 7.02 8.06
N ALA A 99 -14.48 6.14 8.81
CA ALA A 99 -14.11 5.85 10.19
C ALA A 99 -12.70 5.26 10.32
N LEU A 100 -12.27 4.43 9.35
CA LEU A 100 -10.90 3.92 9.28
C LEU A 100 -9.90 5.06 9.03
N CYS A 101 -10.19 5.97 8.11
CA CYS A 101 -9.34 7.14 7.87
C CYS A 101 -9.24 8.04 9.10
N GLU A 102 -10.33 8.29 9.80
CA GLU A 102 -10.33 9.06 11.06
C GLU A 102 -9.46 8.40 12.12
N LEU A 103 -9.61 7.07 12.30
CA LEU A 103 -8.82 6.31 13.26
C LEU A 103 -7.32 6.35 12.92
N PHE A 104 -6.96 6.12 11.66
CA PHE A 104 -5.56 6.09 11.20
C PHE A 104 -4.93 7.48 11.08
N SER A 105 -5.73 8.54 11.07
CA SER A 105 -5.25 9.92 11.15
C SER A 105 -4.73 10.29 12.55
N GLN A 106 -5.08 9.50 13.56
CA GLN A 106 -4.56 9.67 14.92
C GLN A 106 -3.12 9.14 14.98
N THR A 107 -2.18 10.04 15.23
CA THR A 107 -0.75 9.67 15.27
C THR A 107 -0.23 9.66 16.71
N ASN A 108 0.51 8.61 17.06
CA ASN A 108 1.30 8.53 18.28
C ASN A 108 2.80 8.55 17.94
N GLY A 109 3.23 9.64 17.28
CA GLY A 109 4.62 9.81 16.85
C GLY A 109 4.98 9.18 15.52
N VAL A 110 4.12 8.34 14.92
CA VAL A 110 4.32 7.75 13.59
C VAL A 110 3.14 8.10 12.70
N GLN A 111 3.43 8.68 11.54
CA GLN A 111 2.41 9.02 10.55
C GLN A 111 1.95 7.75 9.82
N ASN A 112 0.64 7.56 9.70
CA ASN A 112 0.03 6.49 8.92
C ASN A 112 -0.31 6.96 7.52
N GLY A 113 -0.62 6.02 6.62
CA GLY A 113 -0.86 6.34 5.22
C GLY A 113 -1.97 5.55 4.58
N VAL A 114 -2.23 5.87 3.33
CA VAL A 114 -3.19 5.18 2.46
C VAL A 114 -2.54 4.88 1.12
N ILE A 115 -2.65 3.64 0.68
CA ILE A 115 -2.30 3.22 -0.67
C ILE A 115 -3.54 3.41 -1.53
N VAL A 116 -3.48 4.26 -2.54
CA VAL A 116 -4.64 4.71 -3.31
C VAL A 116 -4.43 4.59 -4.81
N HIS A 117 -5.51 4.29 -5.54
CA HIS A 117 -5.53 4.22 -7.01
C HIS A 117 -6.38 5.34 -7.61
N SER A 118 -7.61 5.51 -7.14
CA SER A 118 -8.59 6.43 -7.68
C SER A 118 -8.17 7.89 -7.47
N GLU A 119 -8.16 8.68 -8.54
CA GLU A 119 -7.90 10.13 -8.46
C GLU A 119 -8.97 10.83 -7.61
N LEU A 120 -10.22 10.42 -7.77
CA LEU A 120 -11.32 10.96 -6.96
C LEU A 120 -11.08 10.74 -5.46
N LEU A 121 -10.64 9.53 -5.08
CA LEU A 121 -10.32 9.23 -3.69
C LEU A 121 -9.04 9.96 -3.23
N THR A 122 -8.05 10.10 -4.10
CA THR A 122 -6.82 10.86 -3.81
C THR A 122 -7.14 12.29 -3.40
N ASP A 123 -7.95 13.00 -4.18
CA ASP A 123 -8.35 14.37 -3.90
C ASP A 123 -9.21 14.49 -2.63
N TYR A 124 -10.11 13.52 -2.44
CA TYR A 124 -10.92 13.46 -1.23
C TYR A 124 -10.06 13.27 0.04
N LEU A 125 -9.12 12.34 0.02
CA LEU A 125 -8.24 12.06 1.16
C LEU A 125 -7.33 13.25 1.49
N ARG A 126 -6.77 13.90 0.48
CA ARG A 126 -5.94 15.11 0.67
C ARG A 126 -6.69 16.23 1.38
N THR A 127 -7.95 16.40 1.04
CA THR A 127 -8.78 17.45 1.60
C THR A 127 -9.31 17.08 2.98
N ARG A 128 -9.79 15.84 3.14
CA ARG A 128 -10.52 15.40 4.33
C ARG A 128 -9.62 14.85 5.42
N TYR A 129 -8.54 14.17 5.04
CA TYR A 129 -7.62 13.47 5.96
C TYR A 129 -6.14 13.82 5.69
N PRO A 130 -5.77 15.11 5.75
CA PRO A 130 -4.42 15.57 5.39
C PRO A 130 -3.31 15.04 6.32
N ALA A 131 -3.67 14.46 7.46
CA ALA A 131 -2.72 13.80 8.36
C ALA A 131 -2.20 12.46 7.82
N LEU A 132 -2.88 11.86 6.84
CA LEU A 132 -2.47 10.62 6.19
C LEU A 132 -1.57 10.92 4.99
N TYR A 133 -0.43 10.26 4.90
CA TYR A 133 0.35 10.32 3.65
C TYR A 133 -0.22 9.35 2.61
N LEU A 134 0.01 9.65 1.34
CA LEU A 134 -0.52 8.84 0.25
C LEU A 134 0.61 8.10 -0.47
N VAL A 135 0.28 6.89 -0.93
CA VAL A 135 1.12 6.03 -1.74
C VAL A 135 0.37 5.69 -3.02
N SER A 136 1.00 5.94 -4.17
CA SER A 136 0.43 5.55 -5.46
C SER A 136 0.49 4.04 -5.63
N SER A 137 -0.66 3.41 -5.82
CA SER A 137 -0.83 1.95 -5.81
C SER A 137 -0.23 1.28 -7.06
N THR A 138 0.39 0.12 -6.85
CA THR A 138 0.80 -0.78 -7.94
C THR A 138 -0.37 -1.25 -8.83
N THR A 139 -1.61 -1.15 -8.33
CA THR A 139 -2.81 -1.52 -9.10
C THR A 139 -3.03 -0.61 -10.31
N LYS A 140 -2.37 0.55 -10.39
CA LYS A 140 -2.32 1.39 -11.60
C LYS A 140 -1.60 0.70 -12.75
N VAL A 141 -0.76 -0.30 -12.46
CA VAL A 141 -0.01 -1.09 -13.44
C VAL A 141 0.82 -0.20 -14.37
N LEU A 142 1.66 0.62 -13.76
CA LEU A 142 2.57 1.53 -14.48
C LEU A 142 3.72 0.71 -15.08
N THR A 143 3.58 0.31 -16.34
CA THR A 143 4.54 -0.51 -17.09
C THR A 143 5.43 0.31 -18.02
N ASP A 144 5.00 1.52 -18.36
CA ASP A 144 5.82 2.48 -19.10
C ASP A 144 6.66 3.31 -18.13
N PHE A 145 7.96 3.49 -18.46
CA PHE A 145 8.88 4.17 -17.55
C PHE A 145 8.61 5.67 -17.46
N GLU A 146 8.17 6.31 -18.56
CA GLU A 146 7.83 7.72 -18.56
C GLU A 146 6.54 8.00 -17.76
N ASP A 147 5.55 7.13 -17.88
CA ASP A 147 4.34 7.22 -17.03
C ASP A 147 4.70 7.08 -15.55
N PHE A 148 5.60 6.15 -15.23
CA PHE A 148 6.12 6.00 -13.88
C PHE A 148 6.87 7.24 -13.41
N ARG A 149 7.72 7.85 -14.25
CA ARG A 149 8.45 9.07 -13.93
C ARG A 149 7.50 10.25 -13.67
N HIS A 150 6.47 10.41 -14.51
CA HIS A 150 5.44 11.42 -14.29
C HIS A 150 4.67 11.21 -12.96
N GLU A 151 4.42 9.96 -12.58
CA GLU A 151 3.80 9.67 -11.28
C GLU A 151 4.72 10.05 -10.12
N LEU A 152 6.05 9.89 -10.26
CA LEU A 152 7.04 10.34 -9.28
C LEU A 152 7.10 11.87 -9.12
N ASP A 153 6.74 12.64 -10.17
CA ASP A 153 6.67 14.10 -10.12
C ASP A 153 5.49 14.60 -9.27
N ARG A 154 4.50 13.77 -8.99
CA ARG A 154 3.31 14.15 -8.24
C ARG A 154 3.62 14.35 -6.77
N GLU A 155 3.43 15.57 -6.28
CA GLU A 155 3.78 15.97 -4.90
C GLU A 155 2.90 15.31 -3.83
N GLU A 156 1.66 14.94 -4.19
CA GLU A 156 0.72 14.30 -3.27
C GLU A 156 1.14 12.92 -2.81
N PHE A 157 1.98 12.22 -3.56
CA PHE A 157 2.44 10.89 -3.19
C PHE A 157 3.79 10.93 -2.50
N ARG A 158 3.85 10.35 -1.31
CA ARG A 158 5.11 10.11 -0.62
C ARG A 158 5.91 9.01 -1.30
N TYR A 159 5.24 7.94 -1.74
CA TYR A 159 5.82 6.82 -2.46
C TYR A 159 4.97 6.46 -3.67
N VAL A 160 5.63 5.89 -4.66
CA VAL A 160 5.01 5.39 -5.89
C VAL A 160 5.47 3.95 -6.11
N VAL A 161 4.52 3.05 -6.30
CA VAL A 161 4.78 1.62 -6.53
C VAL A 161 4.57 1.32 -8.01
N PRO A 162 5.63 1.23 -8.83
CA PRO A 162 5.50 0.86 -10.24
C PRO A 162 5.06 -0.60 -10.39
N ASP A 163 4.73 -0.98 -11.60
CA ASP A 163 4.59 -2.40 -11.92
C ASP A 163 5.95 -3.11 -11.76
N PHE A 164 5.93 -4.32 -11.21
CA PHE A 164 7.14 -5.10 -10.91
C PHE A 164 8.03 -5.37 -12.13
N ARG A 165 7.50 -5.26 -13.34
CA ARG A 165 8.27 -5.39 -14.60
C ARG A 165 9.29 -4.28 -14.79
N LEU A 166 9.15 -3.14 -14.10
CA LEU A 166 10.13 -2.06 -14.13
C LEU A 166 11.27 -2.25 -13.13
N ASN A 167 11.19 -3.22 -12.20
CA ASN A 167 12.17 -3.40 -11.13
C ASN A 167 13.60 -3.66 -11.62
N LYS A 168 13.79 -4.13 -12.86
CA LYS A 168 15.09 -4.44 -13.44
C LYS A 168 15.54 -3.44 -14.53
N ARG A 169 14.83 -2.33 -14.69
CA ARG A 169 15.20 -1.24 -15.61
C ARG A 169 16.31 -0.38 -14.98
N PHE A 170 17.47 -1.01 -14.72
CA PHE A 170 18.53 -0.41 -13.92
C PHE A 170 19.09 0.87 -14.51
N GLU A 171 19.20 0.99 -15.83
CA GLU A 171 19.72 2.19 -16.49
C GLU A 171 18.80 3.39 -16.23
N GLU A 172 17.49 3.24 -16.47
CA GLU A 172 16.50 4.29 -16.25
C GLU A 172 16.32 4.60 -14.76
N LEU A 173 16.31 3.56 -13.90
CA LEU A 173 16.22 3.74 -12.45
C LEU A 173 17.44 4.51 -11.90
N ASN A 174 18.64 4.21 -12.39
CA ASN A 174 19.85 4.91 -11.99
C ASN A 174 19.88 6.36 -12.47
N ALA A 175 19.24 6.66 -13.61
CA ALA A 175 19.14 8.01 -14.15
C ALA A 175 18.13 8.92 -13.41
N LEU A 176 17.26 8.36 -12.57
CA LEU A 176 16.33 9.14 -11.74
C LEU A 176 17.11 10.08 -10.80
N SER A 177 16.53 11.27 -10.54
CA SER A 177 17.00 12.15 -9.47
C SER A 177 16.94 11.47 -8.10
N GLN A 178 17.72 11.95 -7.14
CA GLN A 178 17.67 11.38 -5.78
C GLN A 178 16.28 11.56 -5.16
N VAL A 179 15.61 12.68 -5.42
CA VAL A 179 14.23 12.94 -4.94
C VAL A 179 13.25 11.87 -5.47
N HIS A 180 13.38 11.50 -6.74
CA HIS A 180 12.56 10.43 -7.31
C HIS A 180 12.93 9.06 -6.72
N LYS A 181 14.21 8.75 -6.60
CA LYS A 181 14.68 7.48 -6.00
C LYS A 181 14.12 7.27 -4.60
N ASP A 182 14.06 8.33 -3.80
CA ASP A 182 13.55 8.30 -2.42
C ASP A 182 12.04 8.03 -2.36
N LYS A 183 11.31 8.22 -3.48
CA LYS A 183 9.88 7.94 -3.60
C LYS A 183 9.56 6.56 -4.17
N VAL A 184 10.52 5.85 -4.72
CA VAL A 184 10.25 4.54 -5.33
C VAL A 184 10.06 3.46 -4.29
N GLU A 185 8.96 2.73 -4.39
CA GLU A 185 8.70 1.53 -3.59
C GLU A 185 8.51 0.35 -4.53
N PHE A 186 9.37 -0.66 -4.42
CA PHE A 186 9.36 -1.82 -5.31
C PHE A 186 8.55 -2.98 -4.75
N LEU A 187 7.77 -3.63 -5.61
CA LEU A 187 7.18 -4.94 -5.32
C LEU A 187 8.26 -6.04 -5.45
N CYS A 188 8.66 -6.64 -4.32
CA CYS A 188 9.68 -7.69 -4.30
C CYS A 188 9.10 -9.10 -4.43
N ASN A 189 7.85 -9.30 -4.00
CA ASN A 189 7.18 -10.61 -3.96
C ASN A 189 5.89 -10.58 -4.79
N GLU A 190 6.01 -10.57 -6.10
CA GLU A 190 4.84 -10.65 -6.98
C GLU A 190 4.62 -12.07 -7.46
N CYS A 191 3.38 -12.56 -7.34
CA CYS A 191 3.00 -13.89 -7.79
C CYS A 191 2.46 -13.90 -9.24
N CYS A 192 2.28 -12.74 -9.88
CA CYS A 192 1.90 -12.68 -11.27
C CYS A 192 3.04 -13.11 -12.19
N TRP A 193 2.70 -13.86 -13.23
CA TRP A 193 3.63 -14.15 -14.30
C TRP A 193 4.11 -12.86 -14.99
N PHE A 194 5.39 -12.79 -15.30
CA PHE A 194 6.02 -11.59 -15.87
C PHE A 194 5.39 -11.12 -17.19
N GLY A 195 4.94 -12.05 -18.04
CA GLY A 195 4.25 -11.77 -19.30
C GLY A 195 2.73 -11.56 -19.18
N CYS A 196 2.17 -11.47 -17.97
CA CYS A 196 0.73 -11.35 -17.79
C CYS A 196 0.20 -10.00 -18.29
N ASN A 197 -0.69 -10.01 -19.28
CA ASN A 197 -1.37 -8.82 -19.79
C ASN A 197 -2.71 -8.54 -19.08
N ASP A 198 -3.17 -9.43 -18.22
CA ASP A 198 -4.48 -9.33 -17.54
C ASP A 198 -4.39 -8.69 -16.16
N ARG A 199 -3.20 -8.28 -15.71
CA ARG A 199 -2.98 -7.77 -14.35
C ARG A 199 -3.89 -6.60 -14.00
N LYS A 200 -4.03 -5.62 -14.88
CA LYS A 200 -4.92 -4.47 -14.66
C LYS A 200 -6.37 -4.91 -14.54
N ARG A 201 -6.81 -5.80 -15.42
CA ARG A 201 -8.16 -6.37 -15.38
C ARG A 201 -8.43 -7.15 -14.08
N CYS A 202 -7.44 -7.88 -13.56
CA CYS A 202 -7.57 -8.57 -12.28
C CYS A 202 -7.89 -7.59 -11.15
N TYR A 203 -7.22 -6.45 -11.09
CA TYR A 203 -7.49 -5.43 -10.09
C TYR A 203 -8.85 -4.75 -10.27
N GLU A 204 -9.27 -4.50 -11.52
CA GLU A 204 -10.61 -3.97 -11.80
C GLU A 204 -11.71 -4.93 -11.34
N VAL A 205 -11.53 -6.24 -11.54
CA VAL A 205 -12.46 -7.26 -11.04
C VAL A 205 -12.55 -7.25 -9.51
N VAL A 206 -11.41 -7.14 -8.81
CA VAL A 206 -11.41 -7.02 -7.35
C VAL A 206 -12.16 -5.75 -6.92
N SER A 207 -11.94 -4.64 -7.61
CA SER A 207 -12.64 -3.38 -7.36
C SER A 207 -14.16 -3.53 -7.52
N ARG A 208 -14.63 -4.19 -8.60
CA ARG A 208 -16.06 -4.48 -8.82
C ARG A 208 -16.65 -5.32 -7.69
N LYS A 209 -15.96 -6.38 -7.28
CA LYS A 209 -16.42 -7.24 -6.18
C LYS A 209 -16.56 -6.44 -4.87
N ASN A 210 -15.64 -5.55 -4.56
CA ASN A 210 -15.73 -4.69 -3.39
C ASN A 210 -16.90 -3.68 -3.48
N LEU A 211 -17.35 -3.35 -4.69
CA LEU A 211 -18.56 -2.55 -4.94
C LEU A 211 -19.85 -3.37 -4.92
N GLY A 212 -19.77 -4.68 -4.64
CA GLY A 212 -20.93 -5.58 -4.62
C GLY A 212 -21.41 -6.01 -6.00
N GLU A 213 -20.61 -5.79 -7.04
CA GLU A 213 -20.93 -6.23 -8.39
C GLU A 213 -20.59 -7.73 -8.58
N ASP A 214 -21.49 -8.48 -9.20
CA ASP A 214 -21.20 -9.85 -9.60
C ASP A 214 -20.25 -9.82 -10.81
N CYS A 215 -19.10 -10.42 -10.67
CA CYS A 215 -18.06 -10.39 -11.69
C CYS A 215 -17.23 -11.67 -11.64
N GLU A 216 -17.25 -12.42 -12.75
CA GLU A 216 -16.41 -13.60 -12.89
C GLU A 216 -15.10 -13.25 -13.61
N HIS A 217 -13.99 -13.53 -12.95
CA HIS A 217 -12.68 -13.54 -13.58
C HIS A 217 -11.82 -14.60 -12.90
N ARG A 218 -11.20 -15.44 -13.70
CA ARG A 218 -10.21 -16.42 -13.22
C ARG A 218 -8.85 -16.04 -13.79
N CYS A 219 -7.87 -15.98 -12.90
CA CYS A 219 -6.48 -15.89 -13.29
C CYS A 219 -6.14 -17.12 -14.16
N LYS A 220 -5.43 -16.89 -15.26
CA LYS A 220 -4.99 -17.96 -16.19
C LYS A 220 -3.57 -18.45 -15.88
N ALA A 221 -2.91 -17.86 -14.87
CA ALA A 221 -1.58 -18.25 -14.44
C ALA A 221 -1.63 -19.40 -13.44
#